data_f36e1b4338257de239a7f71e2a9659e7
#
_entry.id   f36e1b4338257de239a7f71e2a9659e7
#
_cell.length_a   1.000
_cell.length_b   1.000
_cell.length_c   1.000
_cell.angle_alpha   90.00
_cell.angle_beta   90.00
_cell.angle_gamma   90.00
#
_symmetry.space_group_name_H-M   'P 1'
#
loop_
_entity.id
_entity.type
_entity.pdbx_description
1 polymer ?
#
loop_
_entity_poly.entity_id
_entity_poly.type
_entity_poly.pdbx_seq_one_letter_code
_entity_poly.pdbx_strand_id
1 'polypeptide(L)'
;LGDLADVREGHPVTLPNGSEPQPDLAIVAPLEEIYLEHHPYPENIFWLIEYSNSSLEKDIEIKRRIYATAGIREYWIVNLKNRILLVFRDPI
;
A
#
# COMPACT_ATOMS: atom_id res chain seq x y z
N LEU A 1 15.32 0.98 7.80
CA LEU A 1 15.26 0.45 6.43
C LEU A 1 16.37 1.02 5.54
N GLY A 2 16.72 2.28 5.71
CA GLY A 2 17.90 2.88 5.11
C GLY A 2 18.08 2.59 3.63
N ASP A 3 19.19 1.91 3.28
CA ASP A 3 19.56 1.68 1.89
C ASP A 3 18.71 0.63 1.16
N LEU A 4 17.91 -0.16 1.89
CA LEU A 4 17.14 -1.25 1.31
C LEU A 4 15.73 -0.83 0.91
N ALA A 5 15.17 0.16 1.59
CA ALA A 5 13.81 0.61 1.33
C ALA A 5 13.58 2.00 1.92
N ASP A 6 12.59 2.69 1.38
CA ASP A 6 12.10 3.95 1.92
C ASP A 6 10.68 3.77 2.44
N VAL A 7 10.33 4.53 3.46
CA VAL A 7 8.96 4.61 3.98
C VAL A 7 8.36 5.95 3.54
N ARG A 8 7.25 5.89 2.82
CA ARG A 8 6.51 7.08 2.39
C ARG A 8 5.22 7.15 3.19
N GLU A 9 5.10 8.19 3.99
CA GLU A 9 3.94 8.42 4.85
C GLU A 9 2.99 9.41 4.19
N GLY A 10 1.73 9.00 3.99
CA GLY A 10 0.71 9.87 3.46
C GLY A 10 0.92 10.36 2.03
N HIS A 11 1.68 9.64 1.23
CA HIS A 11 1.92 9.98 -0.17
C HIS A 11 1.20 8.99 -1.10
N PRO A 12 0.77 9.46 -2.29
CA PRO A 12 0.12 8.59 -3.25
C PRO A 12 1.04 7.53 -3.85
N VAL A 13 0.43 6.47 -4.36
CA VAL A 13 1.04 5.52 -5.28
C VAL A 13 0.22 5.53 -6.56
N THR A 14 0.82 5.14 -7.69
CA THR A 14 0.12 5.13 -8.98
C THR A 14 -0.14 3.68 -9.39
N LEU A 15 -1.41 3.35 -9.63
CA LEU A 15 -1.82 2.02 -10.06
C LEU A 15 -1.95 1.96 -11.59
N PRO A 16 -1.92 0.75 -12.20
CA PRO A 16 -1.95 0.61 -13.66
C PRO A 16 -3.18 1.23 -14.33
N ASN A 17 -4.31 1.33 -13.62
CA ASN A 17 -5.53 1.95 -14.15
C ASN A 17 -5.51 3.48 -14.07
N GLY A 18 -4.39 4.07 -13.64
CA GLY A 18 -4.24 5.52 -13.50
C GLY A 18 -4.73 6.09 -12.17
N SER A 19 -5.32 5.27 -11.29
CA SER A 19 -5.72 5.76 -9.98
C SER A 19 -4.51 6.00 -9.09
N GLU A 20 -4.65 6.95 -8.16
CA GLU A 20 -3.56 7.35 -7.26
C GLU A 20 -4.04 7.33 -5.80
N PRO A 21 -4.28 6.14 -5.24
CA PRO A 21 -4.65 6.04 -3.83
C PRO A 21 -3.52 6.51 -2.94
N GLN A 22 -3.88 6.93 -1.74
CA GLN A 22 -2.93 7.46 -0.76
C GLN A 22 -2.94 6.58 0.49
N PRO A 23 -2.17 5.49 0.51
CA PRO A 23 -2.07 4.64 1.70
C PRO A 23 -1.41 5.41 2.84
N ASP A 24 -1.67 5.00 4.07
CA ASP A 24 -1.04 5.64 5.22
C ASP A 24 0.47 5.48 5.21
N LEU A 25 0.95 4.28 4.87
CA LEU A 25 2.36 4.01 4.69
C LEU A 25 2.59 3.18 3.45
N ALA A 26 3.63 3.50 2.70
CA ALA A 26 4.11 2.68 1.59
C ALA A 26 5.59 2.40 1.80
N ILE A 27 5.97 1.14 1.77
CA ILE A 27 7.36 0.72 1.84
C ILE A 27 7.80 0.42 0.41
N VAL A 28 8.75 1.20 -0.09
CA VAL A 28 9.08 1.25 -1.50
C VAL A 28 10.59 1.12 -1.73
N ALA A 29 10.96 0.79 -2.97
CA ALA A 29 12.35 0.82 -3.37
C ALA A 29 12.94 2.22 -3.19
N PRO A 30 14.21 2.35 -2.78
CA PRO A 30 14.81 3.65 -2.47
C PRO A 30 15.25 4.40 -3.73
N LEU A 31 14.29 4.84 -4.52
CA LEU A 31 14.50 5.51 -5.80
C LEU A 31 14.24 7.01 -5.71
N GLU A 32 14.62 7.63 -4.63
CA GLU A 32 14.30 9.01 -4.23
C GLU A 32 14.02 10.00 -5.37
N GLU A 33 14.96 10.18 -6.29
CA GLU A 33 14.85 11.14 -7.38
C GLU A 33 13.75 10.75 -8.38
N ILE A 34 13.54 9.46 -8.59
CA ILE A 34 12.49 8.96 -9.47
C ILE A 34 11.13 9.41 -8.98
N TYR A 35 10.94 9.44 -7.66
CA TYR A 35 9.65 9.83 -7.08
C TYR A 35 9.37 11.33 -7.15
N LEU A 36 10.32 12.12 -7.65
CA LEU A 36 10.06 13.51 -8.03
C LEU A 36 9.39 13.59 -9.40
N GLU A 37 9.55 12.55 -10.22
CA GLU A 37 8.96 12.50 -11.56
C GLU A 37 7.59 11.83 -11.57
N HIS A 38 7.41 10.78 -10.76
CA HIS A 38 6.14 10.08 -10.63
C HIS A 38 6.06 9.42 -9.26
N HIS A 39 4.84 9.11 -8.83
CA HIS A 39 4.64 8.33 -7.60
C HIS A 39 5.06 6.88 -7.81
N PRO A 40 5.31 6.12 -6.71
CA PRO A 40 5.68 4.72 -6.86
C PRO A 40 4.64 3.91 -7.63
N TYR A 41 5.11 3.09 -8.57
CA TYR A 41 4.32 2.10 -9.28
C TYR A 41 4.35 0.77 -8.52
N PRO A 42 3.45 -0.19 -8.82
CA PRO A 42 3.45 -1.48 -8.11
C PRO A 42 4.82 -2.18 -8.06
N GLU A 43 5.59 -2.13 -9.15
CA GLU A 43 6.92 -2.73 -9.18
C GLU A 43 7.92 -2.07 -8.21
N ASN A 44 7.64 -0.85 -7.78
CA ASN A 44 8.48 -0.12 -6.82
C ASN A 44 8.05 -0.35 -5.37
N ILE A 45 6.92 -1.01 -5.15
CA ILE A 45 6.28 -1.12 -3.84
C ILE A 45 6.54 -2.49 -3.24
N PHE A 46 7.13 -2.53 -2.05
CA PHE A 46 7.31 -3.77 -1.30
C PHE A 46 6.05 -4.15 -0.56
N TRP A 47 5.45 -3.19 0.19
CA TRP A 47 4.12 -3.39 0.74
C TRP A 47 3.48 -2.06 1.13
N LEU A 48 2.15 -2.11 1.32
CA LEU A 48 1.35 -0.98 1.75
C LEU A 48 0.74 -1.27 3.11
N ILE A 49 0.59 -0.25 3.92
CA ILE A 49 -0.04 -0.35 5.23
C ILE A 49 -1.11 0.73 5.33
N GLU A 50 -2.29 0.34 5.76
CA GLU A 50 -3.37 1.28 6.05
C GLU A 50 -3.91 1.05 7.46
N TYR A 51 -4.19 2.16 8.14
CA TYR A 51 -4.85 2.14 9.44
C TYR A 51 -6.35 2.27 9.22
N SER A 52 -7.12 1.53 9.99
CA SER A 52 -8.57 1.58 9.89
C SER A 52 -9.20 1.61 11.28
N ASN A 53 -10.18 2.47 11.46
CA ASN A 53 -11.03 2.48 12.66
C ASN A 53 -12.37 1.80 12.39
N SER A 54 -12.50 1.23 11.19
CA SER A 54 -13.74 0.59 10.75
C SER A 54 -13.55 -0.91 10.69
N SER A 55 -14.57 -1.67 11.07
CA SER A 55 -14.63 -3.11 10.90
C SER A 55 -15.46 -3.51 9.68
N LEU A 56 -15.65 -2.59 8.73
CA LEU A 56 -16.46 -2.85 7.54
C LEU A 56 -15.72 -3.80 6.61
N GLU A 57 -16.04 -5.08 6.69
CA GLU A 57 -15.43 -6.13 5.87
C GLU A 57 -15.51 -5.85 4.38
N LYS A 58 -16.59 -5.20 3.95
CA LYS A 58 -16.80 -4.86 2.56
C LYS A 58 -15.74 -3.88 2.03
N ASP A 59 -15.41 -2.85 2.81
CA ASP A 59 -14.39 -1.88 2.42
C ASP A 59 -13.01 -2.52 2.38
N ILE A 60 -12.72 -3.38 3.34
CA ILE A 60 -11.47 -4.13 3.40
C ILE A 60 -11.34 -5.01 2.15
N GLU A 61 -12.40 -5.72 1.78
CA GLU A 61 -12.38 -6.62 0.63
C GLU A 61 -12.21 -5.84 -0.67
N ILE A 62 -12.85 -4.70 -0.82
CA ILE A 62 -12.72 -3.85 -2.00
C ILE A 62 -11.28 -3.37 -2.14
N LYS A 63 -10.69 -2.84 -1.08
CA LYS A 63 -9.31 -2.36 -1.10
C LYS A 63 -8.33 -3.47 -1.39
N ARG A 64 -8.52 -4.63 -0.76
CA ARG A 64 -7.68 -5.80 -1.00
C ARG A 64 -7.68 -6.19 -2.47
N ARG A 65 -8.84 -6.21 -3.10
CA ARG A 65 -8.97 -6.55 -4.52
C ARG A 65 -8.32 -5.52 -5.42
N ILE A 66 -8.48 -4.25 -5.12
CA ILE A 66 -7.88 -3.16 -5.90
C ILE A 66 -6.35 -3.32 -5.90
N TYR A 67 -5.75 -3.51 -4.74
CA TYR A 67 -4.30 -3.64 -4.65
C TYR A 67 -3.82 -4.97 -5.23
N ALA A 68 -4.54 -6.05 -5.01
CA ALA A 68 -4.20 -7.35 -5.59
C ALA A 68 -4.20 -7.29 -7.12
N THR A 69 -5.25 -6.74 -7.69
CA THR A 69 -5.37 -6.59 -9.15
C THR A 69 -4.26 -5.72 -9.73
N ALA A 70 -3.80 -4.74 -8.96
CA ALA A 70 -2.72 -3.85 -9.37
C ALA A 70 -1.33 -4.49 -9.24
N GLY A 71 -1.23 -5.69 -8.66
CA GLY A 71 0.05 -6.37 -8.49
C GLY A 71 0.81 -6.02 -7.22
N ILE A 72 0.14 -5.45 -6.23
CA ILE A 72 0.76 -5.19 -4.92
C ILE A 72 0.94 -6.52 -4.21
N ARG A 73 2.19 -6.83 -3.84
CA ARG A 73 2.55 -8.13 -3.29
C ARG A 73 2.16 -8.34 -1.85
N GLU A 74 2.13 -7.27 -1.07
CA GLU A 74 1.78 -7.35 0.34
C GLU A 74 1.00 -6.12 0.75
N TYR A 75 -0.07 -6.33 1.50
CA TYR A 75 -0.94 -5.26 1.95
C TYR A 75 -1.41 -5.56 3.37
N TRP A 76 -1.18 -4.63 4.28
CA TRP A 76 -1.55 -4.75 5.68
C TRP A 76 -2.62 -3.75 6.03
N ILE A 77 -3.61 -4.21 6.79
CA ILE A 77 -4.60 -3.34 7.40
C ILE A 77 -4.47 -3.46 8.92
N VAL A 78 -4.16 -2.34 9.56
CA VAL A 78 -4.10 -2.26 11.02
C VAL A 78 -5.45 -1.73 11.50
N ASN A 79 -6.28 -2.61 12.06
CA ASN A 79 -7.58 -2.22 12.57
C ASN A 79 -7.41 -1.76 14.02
N LEU A 80 -7.46 -0.45 14.22
CA LEU A 80 -7.23 0.17 15.53
C LEU A 80 -8.38 -0.08 16.49
N LYS A 81 -9.59 -0.25 15.98
CA LYS A 81 -10.77 -0.48 16.81
C LYS A 81 -10.75 -1.84 17.49
N ASN A 82 -10.39 -2.88 16.73
CA ASN A 82 -10.39 -4.27 17.19
C ASN A 82 -9.01 -4.77 17.57
N ARG A 83 -7.97 -3.96 17.36
CA ARG A 83 -6.58 -4.33 17.59
C ARG A 83 -6.18 -5.57 16.79
N ILE A 84 -6.64 -5.65 15.54
CA ILE A 84 -6.36 -6.75 14.63
C ILE A 84 -5.48 -6.27 13.50
N LEU A 85 -4.47 -7.07 13.17
CA LEU A 85 -3.64 -6.86 11.98
C LEU A 85 -4.04 -7.89 10.93
N LEU A 86 -4.46 -7.40 9.77
CA LEU A 86 -4.75 -8.25 8.62
C LEU A 86 -3.58 -8.15 7.64
N VAL A 87 -3.02 -9.27 7.26
CA VAL A 87 -1.89 -9.34 6.34
C VAL A 87 -2.31 -10.13 5.11
N PHE A 88 -2.25 -9.48 3.96
CA PHE A 88 -2.54 -10.11 2.67
C PHE A 88 -1.24 -10.18 1.87
N ARG A 89 -0.83 -11.39 1.50
CA ARG A 89 0.39 -11.65 0.74
C ARG A 89 0.06 -12.40 -0.53
N ASP A 90 0.82 -12.09 -1.58
CA ASP A 90 0.68 -12.74 -2.88
C ASP A 90 -0.78 -12.85 -3.27
N PRO A 91 -1.45 -11.72 -3.44
CA PRO A 91 -2.90 -11.63 -3.54
C PRO A 91 -3.49 -12.21 -4.82
N ILE A 92 -2.76 -12.97 -5.55
CA ILE A 92 -3.23 -13.62 -6.77
C ILE A 92 -3.90 -14.93 -6.46
#